data_70105158d0ec4704e31e8f637488c432
#
_entry.id   70105158d0ec4704e31e8f637488c432
#
_cell.length_a   1.000
_cell.length_b   1.000
_cell.length_c   1.000
_cell.angle_alpha   90.00
_cell.angle_beta   90.00
_cell.angle_gamma   90.00
#
_symmetry.space_group_name_H-M   'P 1'
#
loop_
_entity.id
_entity.type
_entity.pdbx_description
1 polymer ?
#
loop_
_entity_poly.entity_id
_entity_poly.type
_entity_poly.pdbx_seq_one_letter_code
_entity_poly.pdbx_strand_id
1 'polypeptide(L)'
;MACITFMGVRAFAGNMDTETIRKDFPTIRNSDAIYMDSACQSLKPDCVIDAVVRYYNEYPACGGRSVHSMATKVSMCVDEAREKVARFFGGDDPDCFAFTKNCTEGMNTVARGFGLKKGDIVLTTDVEHNSNHVQWIEMADQVGIKRRYCRTSREGVFDIEEFKRTISKDVKLVSVGHVSNVTGCAIPLKEVVEISHDLGVPVLADGAQAAPHMRVDLKDLDVDFYSLSLHKMLAPTGVGVFYGKMDMLKKLRPMIGGGGIVGLTTYDSIKVSPPPEKFEAGLANYSGIAGVTPALEYLERVGMDNIHDHEIMLQKEVQKATEDIRGLHIVGPEDPELRGGVFSFNIDGLNSHDIAMMLDNMGHIMIRSGMHCAHPFFVSRGIDGSARASFYLYNDAKEIQKLGEYIGKISEMFA
;
A
#
# COMPACT_ATOMS: atom_id res chain seq x y z
N MET A 1 19.03 24.21 23.05
CA MET A 1 19.08 24.98 21.79
C MET A 1 20.34 24.63 21.06
N ALA A 2 20.23 23.80 20.04
CA ALA A 2 21.21 23.70 18.95
C ALA A 2 20.40 23.23 17.75
N CYS A 3 19.97 24.19 16.95
CA CYS A 3 19.35 24.02 15.66
C CYS A 3 20.44 23.46 14.74
N ILE A 4 20.36 22.16 14.40
CA ILE A 4 21.21 21.61 13.33
C ILE A 4 20.54 22.05 12.04
N THR A 5 21.15 23.05 11.41
CA THR A 5 20.85 23.55 10.09
C THR A 5 21.06 22.40 9.10
N PHE A 6 19.95 21.82 8.59
CA PHE A 6 20.01 20.86 7.49
C PHE A 6 20.54 21.57 6.25
N MET A 7 21.65 21.07 5.72
CA MET A 7 22.23 21.51 4.44
C MET A 7 21.18 21.45 3.34
N GLY A 8 21.15 22.50 2.52
CA GLY A 8 20.16 22.83 1.51
C GLY A 8 19.64 21.65 0.70
N VAL A 9 18.40 21.32 0.94
CA VAL A 9 17.62 20.38 0.15
C VAL A 9 17.26 21.07 -1.15
N ARG A 10 17.88 20.68 -2.28
CA ARG A 10 17.43 21.09 -3.61
C ARG A 10 16.12 20.35 -3.89
N ALA A 11 15.03 21.09 -4.13
CA ALA A 11 13.83 20.54 -4.73
C ALA A 11 14.18 20.05 -6.14
N PHE A 12 13.77 18.83 -6.49
CA PHE A 12 13.88 18.31 -7.86
C PHE A 12 12.78 19.00 -8.68
N ALA A 13 13.12 20.09 -9.37
CA ALA A 13 12.24 20.74 -10.33
C ALA A 13 12.51 20.17 -11.74
N GLY A 14 11.59 19.35 -12.26
CA GLY A 14 11.73 18.71 -13.57
C GLY A 14 12.54 17.42 -13.50
N ASN A 15 12.40 16.50 -14.38
CA ASN A 15 12.95 15.12 -14.46
C ASN A 15 13.66 14.59 -13.22
N MET A 16 13.11 13.56 -12.62
CA MET A 16 13.62 12.91 -11.41
C MET A 16 15.07 12.42 -11.64
N ASP A 17 16.03 12.91 -10.84
CA ASP A 17 17.43 12.46 -10.90
C ASP A 17 17.59 11.12 -10.17
N THR A 18 17.28 10.04 -10.87
CA THR A 18 17.35 8.68 -10.34
C THR A 18 18.78 8.31 -9.90
N GLU A 19 19.82 8.81 -10.57
CA GLU A 19 21.21 8.53 -10.19
C GLU A 19 21.55 9.11 -8.81
N THR A 20 21.08 10.31 -8.51
CA THR A 20 21.24 10.91 -7.18
C THR A 20 20.39 10.19 -6.14
N ILE A 21 19.12 9.84 -6.47
CA ILE A 21 18.22 9.09 -5.58
C ILE A 21 18.85 7.75 -5.16
N ARG A 22 19.41 6.99 -6.10
CA ARG A 22 20.02 5.66 -5.85
C ARG A 22 21.15 5.72 -4.80
N LYS A 23 21.85 6.82 -4.69
CA LYS A 23 22.91 7.01 -3.70
C LYS A 23 22.42 7.02 -2.25
N ASP A 24 21.16 7.34 -2.04
CA ASP A 24 20.54 7.36 -0.71
C ASP A 24 20.13 5.95 -0.21
N PHE A 25 20.15 4.93 -1.09
CA PHE A 25 19.71 3.57 -0.77
C PHE A 25 20.88 2.60 -0.58
N PRO A 26 21.24 2.23 0.67
CA PRO A 26 22.40 1.38 0.94
C PRO A 26 22.31 0.00 0.29
N THR A 27 21.12 -0.58 0.12
CA THR A 27 20.91 -1.85 -0.57
C THR A 27 21.40 -1.78 -2.02
N ILE A 28 21.14 -0.66 -2.71
CA ILE A 28 21.59 -0.45 -4.10
C ILE A 28 23.09 -0.17 -4.15
N ARG A 29 23.61 0.68 -3.25
CA ARG A 29 25.04 1.01 -3.21
C ARG A 29 25.95 -0.20 -2.93
N ASN A 30 25.43 -1.18 -2.18
CA ASN A 30 26.20 -2.32 -1.69
C ASN A 30 25.98 -3.60 -2.48
N SER A 31 25.24 -3.56 -3.60
CA SER A 31 24.90 -4.74 -4.43
C SER A 31 24.74 -4.37 -5.88
N ASP A 32 25.14 -5.29 -6.78
CA ASP A 32 24.89 -5.20 -8.22
C ASP A 32 23.50 -5.72 -8.60
N ALA A 33 22.69 -6.12 -7.63
CA ALA A 33 21.36 -6.66 -7.84
C ALA A 33 20.37 -5.58 -8.28
N ILE A 34 19.50 -5.95 -9.20
CA ILE A 34 18.40 -5.11 -9.68
C ILE A 34 17.15 -5.50 -8.89
N TYR A 35 16.71 -4.61 -7.98
CA TYR A 35 15.55 -4.86 -7.15
C TYR A 35 14.27 -4.35 -7.80
N MET A 36 13.38 -5.28 -8.16
CA MET A 36 12.09 -5.03 -8.82
C MET A 36 10.94 -5.75 -8.11
N ASP A 37 10.89 -5.72 -6.76
CA ASP A 37 9.77 -6.24 -5.96
C ASP A 37 9.19 -5.16 -5.01
N SER A 38 9.15 -3.91 -5.47
CA SER A 38 8.69 -2.76 -4.68
C SER A 38 7.20 -2.82 -4.31
N ALA A 39 6.36 -3.47 -5.12
CA ALA A 39 4.96 -3.71 -4.80
C ALA A 39 4.76 -4.65 -3.58
N CYS A 40 5.79 -5.41 -3.19
CA CYS A 40 5.83 -6.15 -1.93
C CYS A 40 6.38 -5.28 -0.80
N GLN A 41 7.57 -4.71 -1.00
CA GLN A 41 8.25 -3.85 -0.03
C GLN A 41 9.23 -2.93 -0.75
N SER A 42 9.16 -1.61 -0.52
CA SER A 42 10.18 -0.68 -1.02
C SER A 42 11.50 -0.83 -0.27
N LEU A 43 12.63 -0.49 -0.88
CA LEU A 43 13.90 -0.28 -0.19
C LEU A 43 13.82 0.92 0.75
N LYS A 44 14.77 1.05 1.67
CA LYS A 44 14.80 2.12 2.68
C LYS A 44 16.00 3.03 2.45
N PRO A 45 15.82 4.37 2.39
CA PRO A 45 16.92 5.31 2.33
C PRO A 45 17.62 5.42 3.68
N ASP A 46 18.87 5.88 3.68
CA ASP A 46 19.70 6.06 4.88
C ASP A 46 18.97 6.84 5.98
N CYS A 47 18.29 7.93 5.65
CA CYS A 47 17.61 8.79 6.63
C CYS A 47 16.53 8.04 7.45
N VAL A 48 15.90 7.04 6.85
CA VAL A 48 14.92 6.18 7.53
C VAL A 48 15.61 5.16 8.43
N ILE A 49 16.68 4.53 7.94
CA ILE A 49 17.48 3.58 8.72
C ILE A 49 18.10 4.27 9.94
N ASP A 50 18.68 5.45 9.73
CA ASP A 50 19.29 6.26 10.80
C ASP A 50 18.28 6.67 11.87
N ALA A 51 17.05 7.00 11.49
CA ALA A 51 16.00 7.32 12.45
C ALA A 51 15.62 6.12 13.35
N VAL A 52 15.57 4.92 12.79
CA VAL A 52 15.33 3.67 13.56
C VAL A 52 16.51 3.38 14.50
N VAL A 53 17.75 3.51 14.00
CA VAL A 53 18.98 3.32 14.81
C VAL A 53 19.04 4.34 15.94
N ARG A 54 18.74 5.60 15.65
CA ARG A 54 18.71 6.70 16.64
C ARG A 54 17.67 6.44 17.73
N TYR A 55 16.48 5.93 17.40
CA TYR A 55 15.49 5.55 18.41
C TYR A 55 16.07 4.58 19.43
N TYR A 56 16.70 3.50 18.97
CA TYR A 56 17.26 2.48 19.87
C TYR A 56 18.47 2.98 20.67
N ASN A 57 19.28 3.86 20.11
CA ASN A 57 20.48 4.37 20.77
C ASN A 57 20.20 5.48 21.79
N GLU A 58 19.17 6.31 21.55
CA GLU A 58 19.00 7.54 22.31
C GLU A 58 17.77 7.55 23.23
N TYR A 59 16.62 6.94 22.80
CA TYR A 59 15.38 7.05 23.54
C TYR A 59 14.44 5.82 23.42
N PRO A 60 14.95 4.59 23.68
CA PRO A 60 14.16 3.37 23.57
C PRO A 60 13.22 3.23 24.76
N ALA A 61 12.13 4.01 24.79
CA ALA A 61 11.19 4.09 25.91
C ALA A 61 9.75 3.88 25.45
N CYS A 62 8.84 3.73 26.44
CA CYS A 62 7.41 3.66 26.20
C CYS A 62 6.80 5.07 26.16
N GLY A 63 6.23 5.47 25.04
CA GLY A 63 5.50 6.73 24.89
C GLY A 63 4.12 6.70 25.57
N GLY A 64 3.57 7.89 25.84
CA GLY A 64 2.17 8.08 26.28
C GLY A 64 1.85 7.74 27.74
N ARG A 65 2.71 6.98 28.43
CA ARG A 65 2.42 6.49 29.81
C ARG A 65 3.44 6.91 30.85
N SER A 66 4.66 7.22 30.43
CA SER A 66 5.75 7.62 31.30
C SER A 66 6.06 9.10 31.11
N VAL A 67 6.51 9.75 32.19
CA VAL A 67 6.76 11.22 32.19
C VAL A 67 8.25 11.58 32.16
N HIS A 68 9.17 10.59 32.08
CA HIS A 68 10.59 10.84 31.99
C HIS A 68 10.98 11.29 30.57
N SER A 69 12.12 11.95 30.45
CA SER A 69 12.57 12.62 29.20
C SER A 69 12.59 11.73 27.95
N MET A 70 13.00 10.45 28.07
CA MET A 70 12.98 9.53 26.92
C MET A 70 11.55 9.22 26.47
N ALA A 71 10.60 8.97 27.40
CA ALA A 71 9.21 8.71 27.06
C ALA A 71 8.55 9.92 26.43
N THR A 72 8.87 11.14 26.91
CA THR A 72 8.41 12.38 26.28
C THR A 72 8.88 12.49 24.85
N LYS A 73 10.17 12.18 24.58
CA LYS A 73 10.70 12.15 23.20
C LYS A 73 9.95 11.17 22.29
N VAL A 74 9.61 9.97 22.80
CA VAL A 74 8.82 8.98 22.05
C VAL A 74 7.42 9.52 21.75
N SER A 75 6.74 10.09 22.75
CA SER A 75 5.40 10.68 22.54
C SER A 75 5.43 11.77 21.48
N MET A 76 6.39 12.71 21.58
CA MET A 76 6.58 13.76 20.55
C MET A 76 6.86 13.20 19.16
N CYS A 77 7.66 12.13 19.07
CA CYS A 77 7.96 11.46 17.79
C CYS A 77 6.70 10.83 17.16
N VAL A 78 5.83 10.21 17.99
CA VAL A 78 4.57 9.63 17.51
C VAL A 78 3.61 10.70 17.04
N ASP A 79 3.48 11.79 17.82
CA ASP A 79 2.59 12.92 17.49
C ASP A 79 3.05 13.60 16.19
N GLU A 80 4.36 13.88 16.06
CA GLU A 80 4.96 14.45 14.84
C GLU A 80 4.74 13.55 13.61
N ALA A 81 4.93 12.23 13.77
CA ALA A 81 4.71 11.28 12.69
C ALA A 81 3.23 11.24 12.27
N ARG A 82 2.30 11.29 13.22
CA ARG A 82 0.85 11.31 12.94
C ARG A 82 0.43 12.59 12.24
N GLU A 83 0.90 13.75 12.70
CA GLU A 83 0.68 15.03 12.03
C GLU A 83 1.25 15.04 10.61
N LYS A 84 2.45 14.46 10.43
CA LYS A 84 3.08 14.34 9.11
C LYS A 84 2.26 13.46 8.17
N VAL A 85 1.76 12.31 8.65
CA VAL A 85 0.84 11.44 7.91
C VAL A 85 -0.42 12.20 7.51
N ALA A 86 -1.06 12.90 8.44
CA ALA A 86 -2.27 13.65 8.15
C ALA A 86 -2.03 14.68 7.04
N ARG A 87 -1.00 15.50 7.16
CA ARG A 87 -0.65 16.50 6.12
C ARG A 87 -0.33 15.87 4.78
N PHE A 88 0.43 14.76 4.76
CA PHE A 88 0.83 14.08 3.53
C PHE A 88 -0.37 13.56 2.73
N PHE A 89 -1.40 13.10 3.42
CA PHE A 89 -2.63 12.57 2.81
C PHE A 89 -3.79 13.59 2.75
N GLY A 90 -3.53 14.89 2.92
CA GLY A 90 -4.54 15.95 2.80
C GLY A 90 -5.55 16.00 3.94
N GLY A 91 -5.26 15.35 5.09
CA GLY A 91 -6.12 15.37 6.26
C GLY A 91 -5.91 16.59 7.14
N ASP A 92 -7.01 17.18 7.64
CA ASP A 92 -6.98 18.35 8.53
C ASP A 92 -6.82 17.97 10.02
N ASP A 93 -7.24 16.76 10.41
CA ASP A 93 -7.28 16.29 11.81
C ASP A 93 -6.41 15.02 11.97
N PRO A 94 -5.26 15.11 12.68
CA PRO A 94 -4.40 13.95 12.93
C PRO A 94 -5.11 12.82 13.70
N ASP A 95 -6.12 13.12 14.50
CA ASP A 95 -6.89 12.12 15.27
C ASP A 95 -7.73 11.20 14.37
N CYS A 96 -7.88 11.53 13.09
CA CYS A 96 -8.47 10.67 12.09
C CYS A 96 -7.52 9.55 11.59
N PHE A 97 -6.26 9.52 12.04
CA PHE A 97 -5.22 8.61 11.60
C PHE A 97 -4.68 7.75 12.75
N ALA A 98 -4.90 6.45 12.71
CA ALA A 98 -4.33 5.50 13.66
C ALA A 98 -3.17 4.71 13.04
N PHE A 99 -2.12 4.44 13.82
CA PHE A 99 -1.07 3.53 13.41
C PHE A 99 -1.50 2.08 13.57
N THR A 100 -1.20 1.28 12.56
CA THR A 100 -1.46 -0.16 12.50
C THR A 100 -0.17 -0.89 12.13
N LYS A 101 -0.18 -2.24 12.12
CA LYS A 101 0.97 -3.01 11.61
C LYS A 101 1.12 -2.85 10.09
N ASN A 102 0.01 -2.76 9.39
CA ASN A 102 -0.07 -2.69 7.93
C ASN A 102 -1.52 -2.45 7.49
N CYS A 103 -1.74 -2.32 6.19
CA CYS A 103 -3.06 -2.18 5.59
C CYS A 103 -4.03 -3.31 6.01
N THR A 104 -3.57 -4.55 6.08
CA THR A 104 -4.43 -5.70 6.46
C THR A 104 -5.09 -5.51 7.82
N GLU A 105 -4.38 -4.95 8.80
CA GLU A 105 -4.96 -4.65 10.12
C GLU A 105 -6.04 -3.58 10.04
N GLY A 106 -5.83 -2.50 9.30
CA GLY A 106 -6.86 -1.47 9.11
C GLY A 106 -8.10 -1.98 8.39
N MET A 107 -7.94 -2.79 7.34
CA MET A 107 -9.04 -3.45 6.64
C MET A 107 -9.86 -4.34 7.59
N ASN A 108 -9.19 -5.14 8.42
CA ASN A 108 -9.85 -5.99 9.42
C ASN A 108 -10.51 -5.17 10.54
N THR A 109 -9.94 -4.02 10.91
CA THR A 109 -10.54 -3.11 11.90
C THR A 109 -11.94 -2.68 11.46
N VAL A 110 -12.10 -2.32 10.20
CA VAL A 110 -13.43 -1.99 9.65
C VAL A 110 -14.31 -3.24 9.57
N ALA A 111 -13.82 -4.33 9.00
CA ALA A 111 -14.61 -5.55 8.83
C ALA A 111 -15.24 -6.04 10.14
N ARG A 112 -14.46 -6.03 11.23
CA ARG A 112 -14.91 -6.52 12.55
C ARG A 112 -15.59 -5.44 13.40
N GLY A 113 -15.22 -4.17 13.20
CA GLY A 113 -15.72 -3.04 14.03
C GLY A 113 -16.95 -2.36 13.49
N PHE A 114 -17.29 -2.48 12.21
CA PHE A 114 -18.37 -1.75 11.53
C PHE A 114 -19.78 -2.13 12.00
N GLY A 115 -19.92 -3.33 12.61
CA GLY A 115 -21.19 -3.78 13.15
C GLY A 115 -22.14 -4.38 12.13
N LEU A 116 -21.59 -4.99 11.09
CA LEU A 116 -22.33 -5.75 10.07
C LEU A 116 -23.15 -6.88 10.72
N LYS A 117 -24.32 -7.15 10.14
CA LYS A 117 -25.28 -8.14 10.61
C LYS A 117 -25.58 -9.19 9.52
N LYS A 118 -26.20 -10.28 9.94
CA LYS A 118 -26.67 -11.33 9.02
C LYS A 118 -27.55 -10.72 7.92
N GLY A 119 -27.18 -11.01 6.68
CA GLY A 119 -27.88 -10.55 5.48
C GLY A 119 -27.38 -9.22 4.92
N ASP A 120 -26.59 -8.44 5.66
CA ASP A 120 -25.95 -7.23 5.15
C ASP A 120 -25.05 -7.56 3.96
N ILE A 121 -24.97 -6.66 2.97
CA ILE A 121 -24.20 -6.86 1.76
C ILE A 121 -22.94 -5.98 1.80
N VAL A 122 -21.78 -6.61 1.56
CA VAL A 122 -20.52 -5.91 1.25
C VAL A 122 -20.26 -6.05 -0.25
N LEU A 123 -20.10 -4.92 -0.94
CA LEU A 123 -19.73 -4.86 -2.35
C LEU A 123 -18.22 -4.70 -2.46
N THR A 124 -17.58 -5.56 -3.24
CA THR A 124 -16.12 -5.56 -3.50
C THR A 124 -15.84 -5.87 -4.97
N THR A 125 -14.58 -5.91 -5.39
CA THR A 125 -14.22 -6.30 -6.76
C THR A 125 -13.66 -7.73 -6.83
N ASP A 126 -13.44 -8.24 -8.05
CA ASP A 126 -12.82 -9.55 -8.27
C ASP A 126 -11.29 -9.48 -8.45
N VAL A 127 -10.68 -8.31 -8.24
CA VAL A 127 -9.23 -8.08 -8.35
C VAL A 127 -8.56 -7.75 -7.01
N GLU A 128 -9.27 -7.95 -5.90
CA GLU A 128 -8.79 -7.55 -4.58
C GLU A 128 -7.61 -8.38 -4.10
N HIS A 129 -6.69 -7.70 -3.41
CA HIS A 129 -5.69 -8.35 -2.58
C HIS A 129 -6.37 -9.13 -1.45
N ASN A 130 -5.75 -10.23 -0.99
CA ASN A 130 -6.32 -11.06 0.09
C ASN A 130 -6.63 -10.26 1.38
N SER A 131 -5.93 -9.16 1.64
CA SER A 131 -6.25 -8.23 2.75
C SER A 131 -7.65 -7.64 2.66
N ASN A 132 -8.17 -7.49 1.43
CA ASN A 132 -9.51 -6.98 1.16
C ASN A 132 -10.48 -8.07 0.65
N HIS A 133 -10.13 -9.33 0.79
CA HIS A 133 -10.97 -10.44 0.35
C HIS A 133 -11.26 -11.44 1.48
N VAL A 134 -10.23 -11.89 2.21
CA VAL A 134 -10.34 -12.99 3.18
C VAL A 134 -11.26 -12.61 4.35
N GLN A 135 -11.15 -11.39 4.88
CA GLN A 135 -11.99 -10.95 6.00
C GLN A 135 -13.49 -10.97 5.65
N TRP A 136 -13.87 -10.73 4.39
CA TRP A 136 -15.27 -10.79 3.97
C TRP A 136 -15.78 -12.22 3.82
N ILE A 137 -14.91 -13.20 3.52
CA ILE A 137 -15.21 -14.62 3.60
C ILE A 137 -15.48 -15.02 5.06
N GLU A 138 -14.55 -14.65 5.96
CA GLU A 138 -14.70 -14.92 7.39
C GLU A 138 -15.97 -14.27 7.99
N MET A 139 -16.25 -13.02 7.60
CA MET A 139 -17.48 -12.34 8.05
C MET A 139 -18.75 -13.00 7.50
N ALA A 140 -18.71 -13.55 6.28
CA ALA A 140 -19.84 -14.33 5.76
C ALA A 140 -20.05 -15.61 6.59
N ASP A 141 -18.99 -16.31 6.96
CA ASP A 141 -19.07 -17.53 7.76
C ASP A 141 -19.47 -17.25 9.23
N GLN A 142 -18.90 -16.21 9.85
CA GLN A 142 -19.10 -15.92 11.28
C GLN A 142 -20.39 -15.14 11.56
N VAL A 143 -20.77 -14.21 10.70
CA VAL A 143 -21.87 -13.26 10.90
C VAL A 143 -23.04 -13.54 9.94
N GLY A 144 -22.77 -14.13 8.79
CA GLY A 144 -23.77 -14.40 7.75
C GLY A 144 -24.02 -13.20 6.83
N ILE A 145 -23.02 -12.33 6.60
CA ILE A 145 -23.12 -11.29 5.59
C ILE A 145 -23.12 -11.90 4.18
N LYS A 146 -23.54 -11.12 3.20
CA LYS A 146 -23.46 -11.47 1.78
C LYS A 146 -22.35 -10.66 1.12
N ARG A 147 -21.70 -11.25 0.11
CA ARG A 147 -20.71 -10.59 -0.73
C ARG A 147 -21.26 -10.38 -2.12
N ARG A 148 -21.09 -9.18 -2.65
CA ARG A 148 -21.44 -8.86 -4.03
C ARG A 148 -20.17 -8.38 -4.73
N TYR A 149 -19.99 -8.78 -5.99
CA TYR A 149 -18.76 -8.49 -6.74
C TYR A 149 -19.07 -7.61 -7.95
N CYS A 150 -18.42 -6.46 -8.03
CA CYS A 150 -18.26 -5.71 -9.25
C CYS A 150 -17.16 -6.39 -10.08
N ARG A 151 -17.52 -6.86 -11.28
CA ARG A 151 -16.59 -7.57 -12.15
C ARG A 151 -15.76 -6.60 -12.96
N THR A 152 -14.46 -6.88 -13.05
CA THR A 152 -13.54 -6.15 -13.93
C THR A 152 -13.44 -6.84 -15.29
N SER A 153 -12.78 -6.21 -16.26
CA SER A 153 -12.43 -6.88 -17.52
C SER A 153 -11.52 -8.09 -17.28
N ARG A 154 -11.25 -8.87 -18.31
CA ARG A 154 -10.31 -10.01 -18.22
C ARG A 154 -8.91 -9.55 -17.81
N GLU A 155 -8.50 -8.38 -18.26
CA GLU A 155 -7.23 -7.73 -17.98
C GLU A 155 -7.21 -7.06 -16.59
N GLY A 156 -8.33 -7.03 -15.86
CA GLY A 156 -8.45 -6.44 -14.53
C GLY A 156 -8.70 -4.93 -14.53
N VAL A 157 -9.17 -4.38 -15.66
CA VAL A 157 -9.55 -2.97 -15.76
C VAL A 157 -10.95 -2.79 -15.16
N PHE A 158 -11.08 -1.80 -14.27
CA PHE A 158 -12.36 -1.47 -13.62
C PHE A 158 -13.31 -0.78 -14.60
N ASP A 159 -14.60 -1.17 -14.55
CA ASP A 159 -15.67 -0.56 -15.34
C ASP A 159 -16.66 0.15 -14.40
N ILE A 160 -16.71 1.48 -14.47
CA ILE A 160 -17.59 2.30 -13.64
C ILE A 160 -19.07 2.05 -13.95
N GLU A 161 -19.41 1.70 -15.19
CA GLU A 161 -20.80 1.37 -15.55
C GLU A 161 -21.23 0.02 -14.99
N GLU A 162 -20.29 -0.95 -14.89
CA GLU A 162 -20.55 -2.20 -14.16
C GLU A 162 -20.74 -1.93 -12.67
N PHE A 163 -19.95 -1.04 -12.08
CA PHE A 163 -20.13 -0.63 -10.69
C PHE A 163 -21.49 0.00 -10.45
N LYS A 164 -21.96 0.92 -11.31
CA LYS A 164 -23.29 1.54 -11.23
C LYS A 164 -24.41 0.51 -11.32
N ARG A 165 -24.24 -0.55 -12.12
CA ARG A 165 -25.23 -1.65 -12.23
C ARG A 165 -25.23 -2.57 -11.01
N THR A 166 -24.10 -2.68 -10.33
CA THR A 166 -23.87 -3.64 -9.25
C THR A 166 -24.20 -3.07 -7.87
N ILE A 167 -23.98 -1.78 -7.65
CA ILE A 167 -24.30 -1.09 -6.39
C ILE A 167 -25.80 -0.82 -6.26
N SER A 168 -26.33 -0.85 -5.05
CA SER A 168 -27.72 -0.49 -4.72
C SER A 168 -27.86 -0.17 -3.24
N LYS A 169 -28.98 0.42 -2.82
CA LYS A 169 -29.26 0.86 -1.43
C LYS A 169 -29.24 -0.26 -0.38
N ASP A 170 -29.27 -1.52 -0.79
CA ASP A 170 -29.13 -2.68 0.10
C ASP A 170 -27.66 -3.00 0.46
N VAL A 171 -26.69 -2.42 -0.25
CA VAL A 171 -25.28 -2.51 0.11
C VAL A 171 -25.03 -1.71 1.39
N LYS A 172 -24.29 -2.29 2.34
CA LYS A 172 -23.95 -1.65 3.63
C LYS A 172 -22.54 -1.06 3.64
N LEU A 173 -21.67 -1.59 2.81
CA LEU A 173 -20.29 -1.13 2.70
C LEU A 173 -19.75 -1.47 1.31
N VAL A 174 -19.08 -0.53 0.67
CA VAL A 174 -18.20 -0.78 -0.48
C VAL A 174 -16.78 -0.95 0.06
N SER A 175 -16.09 -2.03 -0.36
CA SER A 175 -14.70 -2.29 0.03
C SER A 175 -13.88 -2.63 -1.19
N VAL A 176 -13.00 -1.71 -1.61
CA VAL A 176 -12.28 -1.79 -2.89
C VAL A 176 -10.80 -1.42 -2.76
N GLY A 177 -9.95 -2.06 -3.56
CA GLY A 177 -8.56 -1.65 -3.74
C GLY A 177 -8.46 -0.41 -4.62
N HIS A 178 -7.68 0.58 -4.23
CA HIS A 178 -7.48 1.80 -5.02
C HIS A 178 -6.62 1.53 -6.25
N VAL A 179 -5.56 0.70 -6.11
CA VAL A 179 -4.68 0.23 -7.20
C VAL A 179 -4.43 -1.26 -7.05
N SER A 180 -4.54 -2.01 -8.14
CA SER A 180 -4.28 -3.45 -8.16
C SER A 180 -2.79 -3.75 -8.00
N ASN A 181 -2.45 -4.66 -7.09
CA ASN A 181 -1.08 -5.14 -6.91
C ASN A 181 -0.64 -6.19 -7.95
N VAL A 182 -1.53 -6.59 -8.85
CA VAL A 182 -1.26 -7.54 -9.94
C VAL A 182 -1.11 -6.82 -11.26
N THR A 183 -2.07 -5.96 -11.61
CA THR A 183 -2.15 -5.31 -12.91
C THR A 183 -1.66 -3.87 -12.91
N GLY A 184 -1.52 -3.26 -11.72
CA GLY A 184 -1.22 -1.84 -11.58
C GLY A 184 -2.40 -0.90 -11.86
N CYS A 185 -3.54 -1.44 -12.31
CA CYS A 185 -4.71 -0.61 -12.65
C CYS A 185 -5.26 0.10 -11.43
N ALA A 186 -5.45 1.41 -11.58
CA ALA A 186 -6.19 2.22 -10.62
C ALA A 186 -7.70 2.16 -10.91
N ILE A 187 -8.51 2.25 -9.86
CA ILE A 187 -9.94 2.52 -9.99
C ILE A 187 -10.21 4.03 -9.85
N PRO A 188 -11.26 4.58 -10.46
CA PRO A 188 -11.67 5.96 -10.28
C PRO A 188 -12.34 6.13 -8.91
N LEU A 189 -11.52 6.06 -7.83
CA LEU A 189 -12.02 5.95 -6.45
C LEU A 189 -12.93 7.12 -6.07
N LYS A 190 -12.66 8.33 -6.52
CA LYS A 190 -13.50 9.50 -6.26
C LYS A 190 -14.92 9.31 -6.81
N GLU A 191 -15.04 8.86 -8.06
CA GLU A 191 -16.35 8.57 -8.68
C GLU A 191 -17.06 7.40 -7.99
N VAL A 192 -16.31 6.37 -7.58
CA VAL A 192 -16.86 5.24 -6.77
C VAL A 192 -17.42 5.75 -5.45
N VAL A 193 -16.74 6.68 -4.77
CA VAL A 193 -17.20 7.29 -3.52
C VAL A 193 -18.45 8.12 -3.75
N GLU A 194 -18.46 9.01 -4.75
CA GLU A 194 -19.61 9.85 -5.09
C GLU A 194 -20.87 9.02 -5.35
N ILE A 195 -20.78 8.00 -6.22
CA ILE A 195 -21.88 7.10 -6.52
C ILE A 195 -22.37 6.35 -5.28
N SER A 196 -21.44 5.90 -4.42
CA SER A 196 -21.77 5.18 -3.20
C SER A 196 -22.50 6.09 -2.19
N HIS A 197 -22.01 7.31 -2.01
CA HIS A 197 -22.60 8.30 -1.11
C HIS A 197 -23.98 8.77 -1.55
N ASP A 198 -24.26 8.87 -2.85
CA ASP A 198 -25.61 9.16 -3.39
C ASP A 198 -26.63 8.09 -2.97
N LEU A 199 -26.17 6.88 -2.68
CA LEU A 199 -26.99 5.79 -2.16
C LEU A 199 -26.95 5.65 -0.63
N GLY A 200 -26.14 6.49 0.05
CA GLY A 200 -25.91 6.43 1.50
C GLY A 200 -25.01 5.27 1.94
N VAL A 201 -24.15 4.78 1.06
CA VAL A 201 -23.27 3.64 1.28
C VAL A 201 -21.83 4.14 1.53
N PRO A 202 -21.23 3.86 2.70
CA PRO A 202 -19.85 4.23 2.99
C PRO A 202 -18.85 3.37 2.21
N VAL A 203 -17.63 3.91 2.02
CA VAL A 203 -16.54 3.29 1.26
C VAL A 203 -15.31 3.08 2.13
N LEU A 204 -14.78 1.86 2.12
CA LEU A 204 -13.47 1.45 2.62
C LEU A 204 -12.54 1.21 1.43
N ALA A 205 -11.40 1.90 1.39
CA ALA A 205 -10.41 1.71 0.34
C ALA A 205 -9.10 1.11 0.86
N ASP A 206 -8.59 0.10 0.15
CA ASP A 206 -7.23 -0.43 0.31
C ASP A 206 -6.28 0.42 -0.53
N GLY A 207 -5.52 1.29 0.13
CA GLY A 207 -4.57 2.20 -0.47
C GLY A 207 -3.13 1.69 -0.54
N ALA A 208 -2.89 0.40 -0.24
CA ALA A 208 -1.54 -0.13 -0.09
C ALA A 208 -0.67 0.00 -1.35
N GLN A 209 -1.27 0.03 -2.54
CA GLN A 209 -0.55 0.22 -3.80
C GLN A 209 -0.72 1.64 -4.37
N ALA A 210 -1.74 2.39 -3.98
CA ALA A 210 -1.91 3.76 -4.45
C ALA A 210 -0.98 4.73 -3.72
N ALA A 211 -0.93 4.62 -2.39
CA ALA A 211 -0.19 5.55 -1.53
C ALA A 211 1.32 5.70 -1.86
N PRO A 212 2.08 4.64 -2.26
CA PRO A 212 3.47 4.79 -2.65
C PRO A 212 3.66 5.38 -4.05
N HIS A 213 2.68 5.25 -4.97
CA HIS A 213 2.86 5.43 -6.41
C HIS A 213 2.14 6.65 -6.99
N MET A 214 1.21 7.26 -6.26
CA MET A 214 0.46 8.42 -6.72
C MET A 214 0.08 9.35 -5.57
N ARG A 215 -0.24 10.58 -5.89
CA ARG A 215 -0.78 11.51 -4.90
C ARG A 215 -2.17 11.04 -4.44
N VAL A 216 -2.34 10.92 -3.14
CA VAL A 216 -3.62 10.59 -2.50
C VAL A 216 -4.01 11.74 -1.58
N ASP A 217 -5.15 12.36 -1.84
CA ASP A 217 -5.75 13.39 -1.01
C ASP A 217 -7.08 12.86 -0.47
N LEU A 218 -7.10 12.46 0.81
CA LEU A 218 -8.25 11.80 1.43
C LEU A 218 -9.43 12.76 1.61
N LYS A 219 -9.17 14.07 1.71
CA LYS A 219 -10.21 15.08 1.78
C LYS A 219 -10.91 15.27 0.43
N ASP A 220 -10.13 15.31 -0.66
CA ASP A 220 -10.68 15.41 -2.02
C ASP A 220 -11.41 14.13 -2.44
N LEU A 221 -10.90 12.95 -2.04
CA LEU A 221 -11.53 11.66 -2.30
C LEU A 221 -12.83 11.45 -1.51
N ASP A 222 -13.00 12.15 -0.39
CA ASP A 222 -14.14 12.02 0.54
C ASP A 222 -14.45 10.57 0.98
N VAL A 223 -13.42 9.70 1.01
CA VAL A 223 -13.56 8.30 1.39
C VAL A 223 -13.82 8.17 2.91
N ASP A 224 -14.66 7.20 3.33
CA ASP A 224 -15.01 7.04 4.73
C ASP A 224 -13.92 6.37 5.55
N PHE A 225 -13.24 5.37 4.94
CA PHE A 225 -12.10 4.67 5.53
C PHE A 225 -11.02 4.40 4.47
N TYR A 226 -9.77 4.56 4.86
CA TYR A 226 -8.63 4.28 4.01
C TYR A 226 -7.53 3.57 4.80
N SER A 227 -6.96 2.51 4.25
CA SER A 227 -5.88 1.80 4.92
C SER A 227 -4.69 1.60 4.00
N LEU A 228 -3.48 1.72 4.55
CA LEU A 228 -2.25 1.60 3.77
C LEU A 228 -1.10 0.99 4.58
N SER A 229 -0.03 0.61 3.87
CA SER A 229 1.18 0.01 4.43
C SER A 229 2.39 0.87 4.17
N LEU A 230 2.96 1.46 5.22
CA LEU A 230 4.09 2.40 5.08
C LEU A 230 5.41 1.71 4.65
N HIS A 231 5.54 0.38 4.81
CA HIS A 231 6.70 -0.36 4.31
C HIS A 231 6.82 -0.37 2.77
N LYS A 232 5.78 0.04 2.04
CA LYS A 232 5.81 0.29 0.59
C LYS A 232 6.15 1.74 0.26
N MET A 233 6.11 2.63 1.25
CA MET A 233 6.38 4.06 1.19
C MET A 233 7.71 4.42 1.85
N LEU A 234 8.76 3.66 1.61
CA LEU A 234 10.11 3.83 2.17
C LEU A 234 10.22 3.67 3.70
N ALA A 235 9.12 3.64 4.46
CA ALA A 235 9.15 3.52 5.92
C ALA A 235 9.41 2.07 6.38
N PRO A 236 9.76 1.84 7.65
CA PRO A 236 10.06 0.52 8.20
C PRO A 236 8.87 -0.45 8.10
N THR A 237 9.17 -1.75 8.15
CA THR A 237 8.15 -2.81 8.27
C THR A 237 7.41 -2.74 9.59
N GLY A 238 6.18 -3.25 9.62
CA GLY A 238 5.37 -3.29 10.83
C GLY A 238 4.79 -1.95 11.24
N VAL A 239 4.65 -1.01 10.28
CA VAL A 239 3.89 0.23 10.42
C VAL A 239 2.99 0.41 9.20
N GLY A 240 1.72 0.65 9.48
CA GLY A 240 0.70 1.04 8.52
C GLY A 240 -0.11 2.21 9.08
N VAL A 241 -1.05 2.69 8.30
CA VAL A 241 -1.97 3.74 8.68
C VAL A 241 -3.39 3.31 8.37
N PHE A 242 -4.28 3.58 9.30
CA PHE A 242 -5.71 3.48 9.15
C PHE A 242 -6.33 4.87 9.34
N TYR A 243 -6.94 5.38 8.30
CA TYR A 243 -7.71 6.62 8.29
C TYR A 243 -9.20 6.32 8.34
N GLY A 244 -9.96 7.19 9.00
CA GLY A 244 -11.41 7.22 8.88
C GLY A 244 -11.95 8.60 9.18
N LYS A 245 -13.11 8.95 8.60
CA LYS A 245 -13.85 10.15 9.01
C LYS A 245 -14.18 10.08 10.50
N MET A 246 -13.99 11.15 11.25
CA MET A 246 -14.11 11.16 12.72
C MET A 246 -15.45 10.62 13.22
N ASP A 247 -16.55 10.95 12.57
CA ASP A 247 -17.88 10.46 12.92
C ASP A 247 -18.06 8.95 12.69
N MET A 248 -17.37 8.40 11.72
CA MET A 248 -17.30 6.95 11.43
C MET A 248 -16.39 6.25 12.45
N LEU A 249 -15.22 6.83 12.75
CA LEU A 249 -14.30 6.29 13.76
C LEU A 249 -14.94 6.23 15.14
N LYS A 250 -15.72 7.25 15.55
CA LYS A 250 -16.45 7.25 16.84
C LYS A 250 -17.41 6.06 16.96
N LYS A 251 -18.07 5.64 15.87
CA LYS A 251 -19.02 4.53 15.83
C LYS A 251 -18.35 3.16 15.70
N LEU A 252 -17.17 3.12 15.06
CA LEU A 252 -16.44 1.89 14.82
C LEU A 252 -15.96 1.26 16.13
N ARG A 253 -16.13 -0.05 16.31
CA ARG A 253 -15.62 -0.78 17.48
C ARG A 253 -14.15 -1.14 17.27
N PRO A 254 -13.32 -1.11 18.32
CA PRO A 254 -11.95 -1.62 18.21
C PRO A 254 -11.96 -3.12 17.93
N MET A 255 -11.07 -3.56 17.03
CA MET A 255 -10.91 -4.98 16.70
C MET A 255 -10.14 -5.73 17.79
N ILE A 256 -9.13 -5.07 18.38
CA ILE A 256 -8.22 -5.66 19.37
C ILE A 256 -8.50 -5.04 20.72
N GLY A 257 -8.80 -5.87 21.73
CA GLY A 257 -8.92 -5.45 23.13
C GLY A 257 -7.56 -5.51 23.84
N GLY A 258 -7.29 -4.55 24.72
CA GLY A 258 -6.05 -4.58 25.51
C GLY A 258 -5.63 -3.25 26.09
N GLY A 259 -4.40 -3.18 26.56
CA GLY A 259 -3.81 -1.92 27.02
C GLY A 259 -3.64 -0.93 25.85
N GLY A 260 -3.72 0.36 26.14
CA GLY A 260 -3.62 1.45 25.16
C GLY A 260 -4.98 1.98 24.72
N ILE A 261 -5.95 1.11 24.46
CA ILE A 261 -7.27 1.49 23.93
C ILE A 261 -8.30 1.90 25.00
N VAL A 262 -7.97 1.82 26.27
CA VAL A 262 -8.91 2.07 27.38
C VAL A 262 -8.47 3.25 28.26
N GLY A 263 -9.38 4.18 28.51
CA GLY A 263 -9.19 5.24 29.47
C GLY A 263 -9.46 4.79 30.92
N LEU A 264 -10.34 3.78 31.10
CA LEU A 264 -10.66 3.17 32.40
C LEU A 264 -11.14 1.74 32.19
N THR A 265 -10.70 0.84 33.08
CA THR A 265 -11.19 -0.54 33.17
C THR A 265 -11.54 -0.87 34.60
N THR A 266 -12.71 -1.49 34.81
CA THR A 266 -13.12 -2.10 36.07
C THR A 266 -13.26 -3.60 35.89
N TYR A 267 -13.66 -4.34 36.94
CA TYR A 267 -13.92 -5.80 36.82
C TYR A 267 -15.03 -6.10 35.79
N ASP A 268 -16.03 -5.22 35.66
CA ASP A 268 -17.25 -5.49 34.89
C ASP A 268 -17.45 -4.54 33.71
N SER A 269 -16.57 -3.56 33.51
CA SER A 269 -16.76 -2.53 32.46
C SER A 269 -15.46 -1.98 31.91
N ILE A 270 -15.54 -1.48 30.67
CA ILE A 270 -14.47 -0.73 30.02
C ILE A 270 -14.99 0.60 29.51
N LYS A 271 -14.18 1.65 29.62
CA LYS A 271 -14.36 2.91 28.91
C LYS A 271 -13.26 3.01 27.85
N VAL A 272 -13.66 2.83 26.60
CA VAL A 272 -12.73 2.91 25.45
C VAL A 272 -12.26 4.35 25.26
N SER A 273 -10.98 4.54 24.93
CA SER A 273 -10.40 5.83 24.54
C SER A 273 -11.04 6.38 23.26
N PRO A 274 -10.97 7.68 23.00
CA PRO A 274 -11.36 8.24 21.71
C PRO A 274 -10.41 7.73 20.58
N PRO A 275 -10.74 7.96 19.27
CA PRO A 275 -9.74 7.87 18.22
C PRO A 275 -8.60 8.87 18.47
N PRO A 276 -7.34 8.58 18.03
CA PRO A 276 -6.93 7.34 17.36
C PRO A 276 -6.61 6.19 18.32
N GLU A 277 -6.42 6.45 19.63
CA GLU A 277 -5.89 5.49 20.61
C GLU A 277 -6.75 4.22 20.69
N LYS A 278 -8.06 4.31 20.50
CA LYS A 278 -8.95 3.11 20.52
C LYS A 278 -8.61 2.06 19.48
N PHE A 279 -7.78 2.38 18.49
CA PHE A 279 -7.34 1.46 17.43
C PHE A 279 -5.88 1.04 17.59
N GLU A 280 -5.14 1.58 18.56
CA GLU A 280 -3.71 1.35 18.78
C GLU A 280 -3.47 0.48 20.03
N ALA A 281 -3.95 -0.77 19.99
CA ALA A 281 -3.84 -1.69 21.10
C ALA A 281 -2.40 -2.15 21.36
N GLY A 282 -1.99 -2.17 22.62
CA GLY A 282 -0.70 -2.68 23.06
C GLY A 282 0.42 -1.63 23.02
N LEU A 283 1.67 -2.10 22.93
CA LEU A 283 2.83 -1.24 22.71
C LEU A 283 3.01 -1.01 21.21
N ALA A 284 3.05 0.24 20.79
CA ALA A 284 3.26 0.59 19.40
C ALA A 284 4.68 0.25 18.92
N ASN A 285 4.85 0.07 17.62
CA ASN A 285 6.16 -0.08 16.99
C ASN A 285 6.88 1.26 16.92
N TYR A 286 7.33 1.80 18.07
CA TYR A 286 7.94 3.12 18.14
C TYR A 286 9.18 3.29 17.26
N SER A 287 10.00 2.23 17.14
CA SER A 287 11.16 2.25 16.24
C SER A 287 10.75 2.38 14.77
N GLY A 288 9.68 1.71 14.39
CA GLY A 288 9.12 1.83 13.03
C GLY A 288 8.48 3.21 12.81
N ILE A 289 7.74 3.74 13.80
CA ILE A 289 7.12 5.06 13.74
C ILE A 289 8.16 6.16 13.62
N ALA A 290 9.32 6.04 14.30
CA ALA A 290 10.43 6.99 14.17
C ALA A 290 10.95 7.15 12.73
N GLY A 291 10.80 6.10 11.89
CA GLY A 291 11.15 6.15 10.47
C GLY A 291 10.07 6.73 9.56
N VAL A 292 8.86 7.06 10.07
CA VAL A 292 7.74 7.52 9.23
C VAL A 292 7.98 8.95 8.73
N THR A 293 8.28 9.89 9.63
CA THR A 293 8.53 11.29 9.26
C THR A 293 9.61 11.42 8.19
N PRO A 294 10.84 10.87 8.34
CA PRO A 294 11.86 10.98 7.30
C PRO A 294 11.48 10.25 5.99
N ALA A 295 10.67 9.18 6.04
CA ALA A 295 10.21 8.54 4.83
C ALA A 295 9.24 9.43 4.02
N LEU A 296 8.28 10.04 4.69
CA LEU A 296 7.32 10.94 4.03
C LEU A 296 7.97 12.24 3.56
N GLU A 297 8.91 12.80 4.33
CA GLU A 297 9.73 13.97 3.89
C GLU A 297 10.55 13.63 2.65
N TYR A 298 11.09 12.41 2.57
CA TYR A 298 11.81 11.94 1.39
C TYR A 298 10.90 11.92 0.16
N LEU A 299 9.69 11.35 0.30
CA LEU A 299 8.69 11.28 -0.79
C LEU A 299 8.22 12.67 -1.21
N GLU A 300 7.96 13.59 -0.27
CA GLU A 300 7.61 14.98 -0.60
C GLU A 300 8.73 15.70 -1.35
N ARG A 301 9.98 15.48 -0.96
CA ARG A 301 11.15 16.07 -1.64
C ARG A 301 11.29 15.59 -3.08
N VAL A 302 11.05 14.30 -3.33
CA VAL A 302 11.04 13.73 -4.68
C VAL A 302 9.81 14.20 -5.46
N GLY A 303 8.65 14.28 -4.81
CA GLY A 303 7.36 14.63 -5.37
C GLY A 303 6.59 13.43 -5.89
N MET A 304 5.36 13.25 -5.41
CA MET A 304 4.54 12.08 -5.77
C MET A 304 4.17 12.07 -7.26
N ASP A 305 3.96 13.23 -7.87
CA ASP A 305 3.68 13.35 -9.30
C ASP A 305 4.92 12.94 -10.13
N ASN A 306 6.13 13.34 -9.71
CA ASN A 306 7.38 12.93 -10.36
C ASN A 306 7.59 11.40 -10.27
N ILE A 307 7.22 10.78 -9.13
CA ILE A 307 7.30 9.32 -8.97
C ILE A 307 6.34 8.64 -9.95
N HIS A 308 5.10 9.11 -10.03
CA HIS A 308 4.10 8.56 -10.94
C HIS A 308 4.54 8.66 -12.41
N ASP A 309 4.98 9.85 -12.84
CA ASP A 309 5.44 10.07 -14.21
C ASP A 309 6.66 9.20 -14.55
N HIS A 310 7.57 9.04 -13.58
CA HIS A 310 8.73 8.16 -13.72
C HIS A 310 8.33 6.69 -13.92
N GLU A 311 7.39 6.18 -13.15
CA GLU A 311 6.90 4.81 -13.27
C GLU A 311 6.20 4.58 -14.61
N ILE A 312 5.40 5.54 -15.10
CA ILE A 312 4.80 5.48 -16.44
C ILE A 312 5.88 5.46 -17.52
N MET A 313 6.93 6.26 -17.37
CA MET A 313 8.09 6.22 -18.28
C MET A 313 8.74 4.82 -18.30
N LEU A 314 8.99 4.22 -17.12
CA LEU A 314 9.55 2.87 -17.00
C LEU A 314 8.61 1.80 -17.61
N GLN A 315 7.29 1.96 -17.50
CA GLN A 315 6.30 1.08 -18.13
C GLN A 315 6.36 1.14 -19.67
N LYS A 316 6.53 2.34 -20.23
CA LYS A 316 6.72 2.51 -21.68
C LYS A 316 8.04 1.85 -22.15
N GLU A 317 9.10 1.99 -21.37
CA GLU A 317 10.37 1.35 -21.67
C GLU A 317 10.29 -0.18 -21.59
N VAL A 318 9.61 -0.76 -20.58
CA VAL A 318 9.47 -2.22 -20.49
C VAL A 318 8.56 -2.75 -21.62
N GLN A 319 7.51 -2.04 -22.01
CA GLN A 319 6.67 -2.38 -23.15
C GLN A 319 7.53 -2.50 -24.40
N LYS A 320 8.33 -1.47 -24.71
CA LYS A 320 9.24 -1.45 -25.85
C LYS A 320 10.31 -2.54 -25.79
N ALA A 321 10.86 -2.81 -24.61
CA ALA A 321 11.90 -3.83 -24.42
C ALA A 321 11.37 -5.26 -24.55
N THR A 322 10.04 -5.47 -24.53
CA THR A 322 9.42 -6.79 -24.51
C THR A 322 8.43 -7.04 -25.65
N GLU A 323 8.11 -6.05 -26.50
CA GLU A 323 7.07 -6.14 -27.55
C GLU A 323 7.31 -7.25 -28.58
N ASP A 324 8.58 -7.55 -28.90
CA ASP A 324 8.97 -8.55 -29.89
C ASP A 324 9.26 -9.94 -29.27
N ILE A 325 9.11 -10.10 -27.95
CA ILE A 325 9.45 -11.37 -27.29
C ILE A 325 8.34 -12.40 -27.53
N ARG A 326 8.66 -13.45 -28.27
CA ARG A 326 7.72 -14.51 -28.60
C ARG A 326 7.30 -15.27 -27.33
N GLY A 327 6.01 -15.57 -27.19
CA GLY A 327 5.46 -16.34 -26.06
C GLY A 327 5.40 -15.57 -24.73
N LEU A 328 5.69 -14.28 -24.73
CA LEU A 328 5.45 -13.41 -23.59
C LEU A 328 3.99 -12.99 -23.55
N HIS A 329 3.36 -13.10 -22.39
CA HIS A 329 1.97 -12.69 -22.14
C HIS A 329 1.91 -11.73 -20.95
N ILE A 330 1.42 -10.51 -21.18
CA ILE A 330 1.20 -9.52 -20.11
C ILE A 330 -0.04 -9.94 -19.32
N VAL A 331 0.07 -9.90 -17.98
CA VAL A 331 -1.06 -10.11 -17.05
C VAL A 331 -1.53 -8.73 -16.57
N GLY A 332 -2.48 -8.17 -17.29
CA GLY A 332 -2.96 -6.80 -17.11
C GLY A 332 -3.31 -6.16 -18.46
N PRO A 333 -3.60 -4.85 -18.49
CA PRO A 333 -3.89 -4.14 -19.74
C PRO A 333 -2.63 -4.03 -20.60
N GLU A 334 -2.82 -4.00 -21.92
CA GLU A 334 -1.75 -3.77 -22.87
C GLU A 334 -1.20 -2.33 -22.80
N ASP A 335 -2.06 -1.37 -22.50
CA ASP A 335 -1.68 0.04 -22.35
C ASP A 335 -0.78 0.23 -21.13
N PRO A 336 0.50 0.62 -21.32
CA PRO A 336 1.45 0.83 -20.23
C PRO A 336 1.04 1.96 -19.28
N GLU A 337 0.25 2.93 -19.72
CA GLU A 337 -0.20 4.03 -18.85
C GLU A 337 -1.20 3.59 -17.79
N LEU A 338 -1.85 2.44 -17.97
CA LEU A 338 -2.79 1.87 -17.03
C LEU A 338 -2.15 0.96 -15.96
N ARG A 339 -0.83 0.68 -16.06
CA ARG A 339 -0.17 -0.33 -15.21
C ARG A 339 0.58 0.23 -14.01
N GLY A 340 0.71 1.56 -13.87
CA GLY A 340 1.50 2.16 -12.79
C GLY A 340 2.91 1.55 -12.69
N GLY A 341 3.40 1.31 -11.47
CA GLY A 341 4.71 0.69 -11.23
C GLY A 341 4.77 -0.85 -11.34
N VAL A 342 3.75 -1.53 -11.92
CA VAL A 342 3.65 -3.00 -11.91
C VAL A 342 3.66 -3.58 -13.32
N PHE A 343 4.59 -4.52 -13.60
CA PHE A 343 4.64 -5.30 -14.83
C PHE A 343 4.56 -6.79 -14.50
N SER A 344 3.36 -7.36 -14.66
CA SER A 344 3.09 -8.79 -14.48
C SER A 344 3.05 -9.50 -15.80
N PHE A 345 3.71 -10.67 -15.91
CA PHE A 345 3.83 -11.40 -17.16
C PHE A 345 4.02 -12.90 -16.95
N ASN A 346 3.79 -13.67 -18.02
CA ASN A 346 4.11 -15.09 -18.13
C ASN A 346 4.85 -15.35 -19.45
N ILE A 347 5.57 -16.48 -19.53
CA ILE A 347 6.23 -16.97 -20.74
C ILE A 347 5.69 -18.38 -21.02
N ASP A 348 5.36 -18.67 -22.28
CA ASP A 348 4.87 -19.98 -22.70
C ASP A 348 5.81 -21.11 -22.27
N GLY A 349 5.24 -22.19 -21.74
CA GLY A 349 5.99 -23.36 -21.31
C GLY A 349 6.70 -23.23 -19.97
N LEU A 350 6.67 -22.05 -19.31
CA LEU A 350 7.33 -21.81 -18.03
C LEU A 350 6.32 -21.46 -16.92
N ASN A 351 6.60 -21.94 -15.71
CA ASN A 351 5.90 -21.42 -14.55
C ASN A 351 6.56 -20.14 -14.02
N SER A 352 5.81 -19.33 -13.31
CA SER A 352 6.29 -18.02 -12.84
C SER A 352 7.47 -18.08 -11.86
N HIS A 353 7.62 -19.18 -11.10
CA HIS A 353 8.74 -19.36 -10.18
C HIS A 353 10.04 -19.63 -10.93
N ASP A 354 10.00 -20.43 -11.99
CA ASP A 354 11.17 -20.70 -12.82
C ASP A 354 11.64 -19.42 -13.52
N ILE A 355 10.71 -18.60 -14.05
CA ILE A 355 11.03 -17.29 -14.63
C ILE A 355 11.78 -16.41 -13.60
N ALA A 356 11.25 -16.29 -12.38
CA ALA A 356 11.87 -15.47 -11.36
C ALA A 356 13.26 -15.98 -10.94
N MET A 357 13.42 -17.29 -10.77
CA MET A 357 14.72 -17.91 -10.45
C MET A 357 15.74 -17.72 -11.58
N MET A 358 15.33 -17.84 -12.83
CA MET A 358 16.23 -17.63 -13.98
C MET A 358 16.68 -16.17 -14.08
N LEU A 359 15.77 -15.21 -13.88
CA LEU A 359 16.12 -13.79 -13.89
C LEU A 359 17.12 -13.44 -12.78
N ASP A 360 16.95 -13.98 -11.58
CA ASP A 360 17.88 -13.78 -10.46
C ASP A 360 19.26 -14.45 -10.75
N ASN A 361 19.27 -15.72 -11.16
CA ASN A 361 20.50 -16.46 -11.42
C ASN A 361 21.30 -15.91 -12.61
N MET A 362 20.66 -15.48 -13.67
CA MET A 362 21.31 -15.03 -14.89
C MET A 362 21.66 -13.54 -14.90
N GLY A 363 20.82 -12.71 -14.28
CA GLY A 363 20.91 -11.26 -14.39
C GLY A 363 20.92 -10.51 -13.05
N HIS A 364 20.85 -11.22 -11.92
CA HIS A 364 20.66 -10.63 -10.58
C HIS A 364 19.44 -9.70 -10.53
N ILE A 365 18.36 -10.09 -11.26
CA ILE A 365 17.11 -9.33 -11.34
C ILE A 365 16.09 -9.96 -10.40
N MET A 366 15.80 -9.29 -9.31
CA MET A 366 14.94 -9.77 -8.23
C MET A 366 13.51 -9.34 -8.48
N ILE A 367 12.64 -10.28 -8.84
CA ILE A 367 11.21 -10.10 -9.07
C ILE A 367 10.41 -11.05 -8.18
N ARG A 368 9.10 -10.84 -8.11
CA ARG A 368 8.18 -11.75 -7.41
C ARG A 368 7.52 -12.72 -8.38
N SER A 369 7.10 -13.88 -7.87
CA SER A 369 6.34 -14.89 -8.60
C SER A 369 5.17 -15.46 -7.81
N GLY A 370 4.19 -16.03 -8.49
CA GLY A 370 2.99 -16.68 -7.93
C GLY A 370 1.74 -15.81 -8.03
N MET A 371 0.78 -16.01 -7.11
CA MET A 371 -0.54 -15.34 -7.16
C MET A 371 -0.58 -13.98 -6.43
N HIS A 372 0.55 -13.43 -5.98
CA HIS A 372 0.71 -12.09 -5.40
C HIS A 372 -0.31 -11.74 -4.30
N CYS A 373 -0.79 -12.74 -3.55
CA CYS A 373 -1.90 -12.58 -2.58
C CYS A 373 -3.20 -12.02 -3.19
N ALA A 374 -3.45 -12.27 -4.48
CA ALA A 374 -4.68 -11.92 -5.20
C ALA A 374 -5.29 -13.17 -5.87
N HIS A 375 -5.42 -14.25 -5.10
CA HIS A 375 -5.86 -15.56 -5.60
C HIS A 375 -7.16 -15.52 -6.41
N PRO A 376 -8.21 -14.78 -6.02
CA PRO A 376 -9.45 -14.72 -6.80
C PRO A 376 -9.26 -14.21 -8.23
N PHE A 377 -8.35 -13.24 -8.43
CA PHE A 377 -8.00 -12.73 -9.76
C PHE A 377 -7.50 -13.85 -10.67
N PHE A 378 -6.52 -14.61 -10.22
CA PHE A 378 -5.90 -15.68 -11.00
C PHE A 378 -6.83 -16.87 -11.21
N VAL A 379 -7.47 -17.36 -10.14
CA VAL A 379 -8.39 -18.51 -10.20
C VAL A 379 -9.59 -18.26 -11.13
N SER A 380 -10.18 -17.05 -11.07
CA SER A 380 -11.32 -16.71 -11.93
C SER A 380 -10.97 -16.61 -13.41
N ARG A 381 -9.69 -16.42 -13.74
CA ARG A 381 -9.17 -16.29 -15.10
C ARG A 381 -8.47 -17.56 -15.62
N GLY A 382 -8.36 -18.59 -14.76
CA GLY A 382 -7.68 -19.84 -15.10
C GLY A 382 -6.18 -19.67 -15.30
N ILE A 383 -5.54 -18.76 -14.55
CA ILE A 383 -4.11 -18.48 -14.59
C ILE A 383 -3.49 -18.95 -13.27
N ASP A 384 -2.40 -19.73 -13.33
CA ASP A 384 -1.76 -20.31 -12.13
C ASP A 384 -0.91 -19.31 -11.34
N GLY A 385 -0.72 -18.09 -11.85
CA GLY A 385 0.09 -17.02 -11.28
C GLY A 385 0.81 -16.23 -12.35
N SER A 386 1.71 -15.35 -11.94
CA SER A 386 2.59 -14.60 -12.85
C SER A 386 3.96 -14.32 -12.23
N ALA A 387 4.95 -14.07 -13.06
CA ALA A 387 6.12 -13.29 -12.72
C ALA A 387 5.70 -11.81 -12.64
N ARG A 388 6.24 -11.05 -11.66
CA ARG A 388 5.89 -9.64 -11.47
C ARG A 388 7.14 -8.82 -11.16
N ALA A 389 7.57 -7.99 -12.09
CA ALA A 389 8.48 -6.90 -11.82
C ALA A 389 7.68 -5.69 -11.32
N SER A 390 8.15 -5.02 -10.27
CA SER A 390 7.53 -3.81 -9.77
C SER A 390 8.56 -2.75 -9.49
N PHE A 391 8.41 -1.64 -10.17
CA PHE A 391 9.34 -0.53 -10.20
C PHE A 391 9.03 0.49 -9.12
N TYR A 392 10.00 1.31 -8.80
CA TYR A 392 9.83 2.46 -7.92
C TYR A 392 10.86 3.55 -8.25
N LEU A 393 10.87 4.61 -7.47
CA LEU A 393 11.66 5.84 -7.68
C LEU A 393 13.19 5.62 -7.85
N TYR A 394 13.72 4.46 -7.49
CA TYR A 394 15.15 4.13 -7.61
C TYR A 394 15.48 3.22 -8.80
N ASN A 395 14.51 2.73 -9.57
CA ASN A 395 14.77 1.97 -10.78
C ASN A 395 15.03 2.89 -11.97
N ASP A 396 15.82 2.48 -12.94
CA ASP A 396 16.15 3.25 -14.13
C ASP A 396 15.92 2.50 -15.45
N ALA A 397 15.98 3.24 -16.55
CA ALA A 397 15.76 2.66 -17.88
C ALA A 397 16.78 1.58 -18.28
N LYS A 398 18.02 1.63 -17.73
CA LYS A 398 19.05 0.62 -18.01
C LYS A 398 18.68 -0.71 -17.36
N GLU A 399 18.11 -0.67 -16.15
CA GLU A 399 17.60 -1.84 -15.46
C GLU A 399 16.42 -2.47 -16.22
N ILE A 400 15.53 -1.63 -16.79
CA ILE A 400 14.42 -2.09 -17.63
C ILE A 400 14.92 -2.76 -18.92
N GLN A 401 15.88 -2.15 -19.59
CA GLN A 401 16.48 -2.75 -20.80
C GLN A 401 17.11 -4.11 -20.48
N LYS A 402 17.82 -4.21 -19.35
CA LYS A 402 18.40 -5.47 -18.89
C LYS A 402 17.31 -6.50 -18.56
N LEU A 403 16.21 -6.10 -17.93
CA LEU A 403 15.05 -6.98 -17.70
C LEU A 403 14.52 -7.55 -19.03
N GLY A 404 14.27 -6.71 -20.05
CA GLY A 404 13.80 -7.13 -21.36
C GLY A 404 14.77 -8.09 -22.04
N GLU A 405 16.08 -7.79 -22.02
CA GLU A 405 17.14 -8.66 -22.57
C GLU A 405 17.09 -10.07 -21.95
N TYR A 406 16.99 -10.17 -20.62
CA TYR A 406 16.97 -11.48 -19.95
C TYR A 406 15.65 -12.21 -20.11
N ILE A 407 14.51 -11.52 -20.18
CA ILE A 407 13.22 -12.13 -20.54
C ILE A 407 13.32 -12.73 -21.95
N GLY A 408 13.90 -12.02 -22.93
CA GLY A 408 14.10 -12.50 -24.28
C GLY A 408 14.97 -13.77 -24.33
N LYS A 409 16.13 -13.77 -23.64
CA LYS A 409 17.00 -14.94 -23.53
C LYS A 409 16.28 -16.14 -22.91
N ILE A 410 15.51 -15.94 -21.87
CA ILE A 410 14.73 -17.01 -21.23
C ILE A 410 13.68 -17.55 -22.19
N SER A 411 12.94 -16.68 -22.88
CA SER A 411 11.94 -17.12 -23.87
C SER A 411 12.57 -17.95 -24.98
N GLU A 412 13.73 -17.55 -25.54
CA GLU A 412 14.45 -18.28 -26.60
C GLU A 412 14.91 -19.68 -26.16
N MET A 413 15.18 -19.91 -24.88
CA MET A 413 15.57 -21.22 -24.35
C MET A 413 14.44 -22.26 -24.39
N PHE A 414 13.17 -21.79 -24.43
CA PHE A 414 11.97 -22.63 -24.30
C PHE A 414 11.03 -22.52 -25.53
N ALA A 415 11.41 -21.75 -26.55
CA ALA A 415 10.65 -21.55 -27.80
C ALA A 415 10.65 -22.75 -28.75
#